data_e675d494d580c36ac49fd41005a098e3
#
_entry.id   e675d494d580c36ac49fd41005a098e3
#
_cell.length_a   1.000
_cell.length_b   1.000
_cell.length_c   1.000
_cell.angle_alpha   90.00
_cell.angle_beta   90.00
_cell.angle_gamma   90.00
#
_symmetry.space_group_name_H-M   'P 1'
#
loop_
_entity.id
_entity.type
_entity.pdbx_description
1 polymer ?
#
loop_
_entity_poly.entity_id
_entity_poly.type
_entity_poly.pdbx_seq_one_letter_code
_entity_poly.pdbx_strand_id
1 'polypeptide(L)'
;MLFRSGFVFQTDALFPWRSVIDNVVAGPLFRGVPAPQAYAKASEWLGRVHLAGHASKYPHQLSGGMRKRVSLAQTFINEPQILLMDEPFSALDVQTRVLMHEELLNLWSQAKASVVFVTHDLEEAVALADKVYVLTSGPATVKSVYPIGIPRPRVVSEIRYDKDFIDISRTIWEDLRDEVQRGAVRQEALVA
;
A
#
# COMPACT_ATOMS: atom_id res chain seq x y z
N MET A 1 17.84 19.43 4.82
CA MET A 1 17.60 17.98 5.03
C MET A 1 16.56 17.56 4.00
N LEU A 2 16.93 16.72 3.03
CA LEU A 2 15.96 16.26 2.02
C LEU A 2 15.15 15.09 2.63
N PHE A 3 13.82 15.25 2.73
CA PHE A 3 12.94 14.15 3.13
C PHE A 3 13.02 13.03 2.10
N ARG A 4 13.19 11.79 2.59
CA ARG A 4 13.10 10.61 1.74
C ARG A 4 11.63 10.21 1.63
N SER A 5 11.05 10.40 0.46
CA SER A 5 9.69 9.90 0.15
C SER A 5 9.79 8.64 -0.70
N GLY A 6 8.90 7.68 -0.42
CA GLY A 6 8.66 6.51 -1.25
C GLY A 6 7.27 6.58 -1.87
N PHE A 7 7.10 5.97 -3.04
CA PHE A 7 5.80 5.87 -3.70
C PHE A 7 5.52 4.43 -4.09
N VAL A 8 4.32 3.94 -3.79
CA VAL A 8 3.80 2.65 -4.26
C VAL A 8 2.56 2.94 -5.11
N PHE A 9 2.67 2.68 -6.40
CA PHE A 9 1.62 2.93 -7.37
C PHE A 9 0.59 1.78 -7.40
N GLN A 10 -0.56 2.05 -7.97
CA GLN A 10 -1.57 1.05 -8.29
C GLN A 10 -0.99 -0.04 -9.21
N THR A 11 -0.31 0.37 -10.28
CA THR A 11 0.45 -0.53 -11.15
C THR A 11 1.84 -0.80 -10.58
N ASP A 12 2.36 -2.01 -10.80
CA ASP A 12 3.70 -2.36 -10.36
C ASP A 12 4.73 -1.58 -11.20
N ALA A 13 5.38 -0.56 -10.61
CA ALA A 13 6.39 0.26 -11.28
C ALA A 13 7.75 -0.47 -11.35
N LEU A 14 7.73 -1.72 -11.80
CA LEU A 14 8.94 -2.53 -11.98
C LEU A 14 9.50 -2.38 -13.39
N PHE A 15 10.82 -2.34 -13.50
CA PHE A 15 11.51 -2.39 -14.79
C PHE A 15 11.38 -3.79 -15.38
N PRO A 16 10.63 -4.00 -16.49
CA PRO A 16 10.35 -5.33 -17.00
C PRO A 16 11.58 -6.06 -17.57
N TRP A 17 12.62 -5.31 -17.94
CA TRP A 17 13.90 -5.80 -18.46
C TRP A 17 14.96 -6.07 -17.37
N ARG A 18 14.65 -5.80 -16.10
CA ARG A 18 15.54 -6.06 -14.97
C ARG A 18 15.06 -7.27 -14.17
N SER A 19 16.00 -7.99 -13.59
CA SER A 19 15.68 -9.04 -12.64
C SER A 19 15.02 -8.47 -11.38
N VAL A 20 14.43 -9.34 -10.56
CA VAL A 20 13.81 -8.97 -9.28
C VAL A 20 14.79 -8.23 -8.38
N ILE A 21 16.00 -8.78 -8.19
CA ILE A 21 17.00 -8.13 -7.35
C ILE A 21 17.48 -6.80 -7.95
N ASP A 22 17.60 -6.71 -9.28
CA ASP A 22 18.02 -5.48 -9.95
C ASP A 22 16.95 -4.38 -9.88
N ASN A 23 15.67 -4.75 -9.75
CA ASN A 23 14.60 -3.83 -9.44
C ASN A 23 14.73 -3.27 -8.04
N VAL A 24 14.93 -4.14 -7.05
CA VAL A 24 15.02 -3.73 -5.64
C VAL A 24 16.25 -2.87 -5.38
N VAL A 25 17.40 -3.22 -5.97
CA VAL A 25 18.66 -2.51 -5.75
C VAL A 25 18.75 -1.16 -6.49
N ALA A 26 17.84 -0.90 -7.43
CA ALA A 26 17.93 0.29 -8.30
C ALA A 26 18.02 1.61 -7.52
N GLY A 27 17.16 1.80 -6.52
CA GLY A 27 17.16 3.03 -5.71
C GLY A 27 18.47 3.28 -4.96
N PRO A 28 19.00 2.33 -4.20
CA PRO A 28 20.33 2.44 -3.57
C PRO A 28 21.44 2.75 -4.55
N LEU A 29 21.50 2.05 -5.69
CA LEU A 29 22.54 2.30 -6.70
C LEU A 29 22.46 3.72 -7.29
N PHE A 30 21.26 4.21 -7.60
CA PHE A 30 21.07 5.59 -8.09
C PHE A 30 21.49 6.65 -7.07
N ARG A 31 21.51 6.31 -5.79
CA ARG A 31 22.01 7.19 -4.72
C ARG A 31 23.50 7.01 -4.42
N GLY A 32 24.21 6.24 -5.21
CA GLY A 32 25.65 6.04 -5.07
C GLY A 32 26.06 5.08 -3.97
N VAL A 33 25.15 4.24 -3.45
CA VAL A 33 25.53 3.16 -2.51
C VAL A 33 26.40 2.16 -3.26
N PRO A 34 27.56 1.75 -2.70
CA PRO A 34 28.44 0.78 -3.34
C PRO A 34 27.70 -0.52 -3.67
N ALA A 35 27.89 -1.05 -4.88
CA ALA A 35 27.15 -2.20 -5.41
C ALA A 35 27.12 -3.41 -4.44
N PRO A 36 28.26 -3.85 -3.85
CA PRO A 36 28.23 -5.00 -2.93
C PRO A 36 27.28 -4.75 -1.73
N GLN A 37 27.27 -3.56 -1.16
CA GLN A 37 26.39 -3.20 -0.05
C GLN A 37 24.92 -3.11 -0.48
N ALA A 38 24.67 -2.52 -1.66
CA ALA A 38 23.33 -2.38 -2.20
C ALA A 38 22.68 -3.75 -2.49
N TYR A 39 23.43 -4.68 -3.10
CA TYR A 39 22.96 -6.03 -3.39
C TYR A 39 22.76 -6.88 -2.12
N ALA A 40 23.66 -6.76 -1.12
CA ALA A 40 23.47 -7.41 0.17
C ALA A 40 22.16 -6.96 0.84
N LYS A 41 21.92 -5.66 0.88
CA LYS A 41 20.68 -5.08 1.42
C LYS A 41 19.45 -5.51 0.60
N ALA A 42 19.54 -5.55 -0.74
CA ALA A 42 18.45 -6.01 -1.59
C ALA A 42 18.10 -7.48 -1.33
N SER A 43 19.10 -8.35 -1.14
CA SER A 43 18.90 -9.76 -0.80
C SER A 43 18.20 -9.92 0.55
N GLU A 44 18.56 -9.11 1.55
CA GLU A 44 17.89 -9.08 2.84
C GLU A 44 16.40 -8.67 2.69
N TRP A 45 16.11 -7.61 1.91
CA TRP A 45 14.75 -7.16 1.66
C TRP A 45 13.91 -8.20 0.91
N LEU A 46 14.51 -8.91 -0.06
CA LEU A 46 13.83 -10.04 -0.72
C LEU A 46 13.52 -11.18 0.26
N GLY A 47 14.36 -11.40 1.24
CA GLY A 47 14.08 -12.34 2.33
C GLY A 47 12.88 -11.91 3.16
N ARG A 48 12.80 -10.61 3.53
CA ARG A 48 11.69 -10.03 4.32
C ARG A 48 10.34 -10.13 3.64
N VAL A 49 10.30 -10.03 2.31
CA VAL A 49 9.07 -10.16 1.51
C VAL A 49 8.87 -11.57 0.95
N HIS A 50 9.55 -12.57 1.49
CA HIS A 50 9.45 -14.00 1.13
C HIS A 50 9.75 -14.30 -0.36
N LEU A 51 10.69 -13.57 -0.96
CA LEU A 51 11.09 -13.72 -2.37
C LEU A 51 12.58 -14.06 -2.56
N ALA A 52 13.30 -14.53 -1.54
CA ALA A 52 14.73 -14.87 -1.62
C ALA A 52 15.06 -15.80 -2.79
N GLY A 53 14.23 -16.85 -3.02
CA GLY A 53 14.41 -17.80 -4.12
C GLY A 53 14.03 -17.28 -5.51
N HIS A 54 13.65 -16.00 -5.64
CA HIS A 54 13.13 -15.42 -6.89
C HIS A 54 14.01 -14.26 -7.39
N ALA A 55 15.18 -14.02 -6.79
CA ALA A 55 16.06 -12.88 -7.06
C ALA A 55 16.46 -12.71 -8.55
N SER A 56 16.71 -13.82 -9.25
CA SER A 56 17.11 -13.84 -10.66
C SER A 56 15.94 -13.83 -11.65
N LYS A 57 14.68 -13.98 -11.19
CA LYS A 57 13.50 -13.93 -12.06
C LYS A 57 13.24 -12.52 -12.56
N TYR A 58 12.45 -12.45 -13.63
CA TYR A 58 11.96 -11.19 -14.21
C TYR A 58 10.50 -10.95 -13.82
N PRO A 59 9.99 -9.69 -13.84
CA PRO A 59 8.62 -9.37 -13.44
C PRO A 59 7.54 -10.19 -14.15
N HIS A 60 7.69 -10.51 -15.42
CA HIS A 60 6.76 -11.34 -16.20
C HIS A 60 6.68 -12.80 -15.72
N GLN A 61 7.64 -13.29 -14.94
CA GLN A 61 7.68 -14.63 -14.36
C GLN A 61 7.04 -14.71 -12.96
N LEU A 62 6.48 -13.60 -12.47
CA LEU A 62 5.92 -13.47 -11.14
C LEU A 62 4.39 -13.37 -11.19
N SER A 63 3.71 -13.85 -10.14
CA SER A 63 2.32 -13.55 -9.90
C SER A 63 2.10 -12.07 -9.54
N GLY A 64 0.85 -11.56 -9.59
CA GLY A 64 0.53 -10.20 -9.18
C GLY A 64 0.98 -9.87 -7.75
N GLY A 65 0.66 -10.74 -6.80
CA GLY A 65 1.10 -10.57 -5.41
C GLY A 65 2.63 -10.59 -5.25
N MET A 66 3.33 -11.45 -6.00
CA MET A 66 4.81 -11.45 -5.98
C MET A 66 5.38 -10.15 -6.55
N ARG A 67 4.84 -9.62 -7.63
CA ARG A 67 5.26 -8.32 -8.18
C ARG A 67 5.04 -7.19 -7.17
N LYS A 68 3.89 -7.19 -6.48
CA LYS A 68 3.60 -6.20 -5.45
C LYS A 68 4.59 -6.28 -4.28
N ARG A 69 4.99 -7.47 -3.85
CA ARG A 69 6.06 -7.66 -2.85
C ARG A 69 7.40 -7.10 -3.30
N VAL A 70 7.77 -7.29 -4.57
CA VAL A 70 8.98 -6.66 -5.14
C VAL A 70 8.87 -5.15 -5.09
N SER A 71 7.73 -4.56 -5.47
CA SER A 71 7.48 -3.11 -5.41
C SER A 71 7.59 -2.56 -4.00
N LEU A 72 7.06 -3.27 -3.00
CA LEU A 72 7.25 -2.91 -1.58
C LEU A 72 8.73 -2.95 -1.19
N ALA A 73 9.45 -4.03 -1.49
CA ALA A 73 10.88 -4.16 -1.20
C ALA A 73 11.70 -3.04 -1.87
N GLN A 74 11.40 -2.73 -3.16
CA GLN A 74 12.02 -1.65 -3.93
C GLN A 74 11.81 -0.28 -3.26
N THR A 75 10.66 -0.07 -2.63
CA THR A 75 10.34 1.19 -1.96
C THR A 75 10.95 1.25 -0.57
N PHE A 76 10.75 0.22 0.25
CA PHE A 76 11.20 0.20 1.64
C PHE A 76 12.73 0.11 1.81
N ILE A 77 13.47 -0.48 0.87
CA ILE A 77 14.94 -0.51 0.89
C ILE A 77 15.56 0.89 0.95
N ASN A 78 14.81 1.88 0.49
CA ASN A 78 15.20 3.28 0.47
C ASN A 78 14.97 4.00 1.82
N GLU A 79 14.43 3.31 2.81
CA GLU A 79 14.12 3.83 4.15
C GLU A 79 13.35 5.17 4.07
N PRO A 80 12.15 5.16 3.45
CA PRO A 80 11.38 6.39 3.30
C PRO A 80 10.91 6.89 4.67
N GLN A 81 10.89 8.21 4.85
CA GLN A 81 10.28 8.87 6.00
C GLN A 81 8.78 9.11 5.77
N ILE A 82 8.42 9.32 4.50
CA ILE A 82 7.05 9.48 4.04
C ILE A 82 6.80 8.46 2.93
N LEU A 83 5.71 7.72 3.04
CA LEU A 83 5.29 6.73 2.07
C LEU A 83 3.92 7.12 1.50
N LEU A 84 3.86 7.31 0.19
CA LEU A 84 2.63 7.58 -0.54
C LEU A 84 2.20 6.30 -1.23
N MET A 85 0.97 5.88 -1.02
CA MET A 85 0.41 4.67 -1.61
C MET A 85 -0.91 5.00 -2.30
N ASP A 86 -0.99 4.70 -3.59
CA ASP A 86 -2.17 4.98 -4.41
C ASP A 86 -2.78 3.66 -4.88
N GLU A 87 -3.89 3.27 -4.25
CA GLU A 87 -4.61 2.01 -4.48
C GLU A 87 -3.70 0.78 -4.68
N PRO A 88 -2.71 0.55 -3.81
CA PRO A 88 -1.62 -0.37 -4.11
C PRO A 88 -2.06 -1.83 -4.27
N PHE A 89 -3.23 -2.20 -3.74
CA PHE A 89 -3.69 -3.59 -3.72
C PHE A 89 -4.99 -3.83 -4.49
N SER A 90 -5.52 -2.82 -5.19
CA SER A 90 -6.81 -2.91 -5.90
C SER A 90 -6.86 -4.00 -6.98
N ALA A 91 -5.73 -4.33 -7.62
CA ALA A 91 -5.64 -5.35 -8.67
C ALA A 91 -5.46 -6.78 -8.14
N LEU A 92 -5.42 -6.99 -6.81
CA LEU A 92 -5.22 -8.29 -6.19
C LEU A 92 -6.57 -8.97 -5.85
N ASP A 93 -6.59 -10.28 -5.89
CA ASP A 93 -7.71 -11.06 -5.35
C ASP A 93 -7.82 -10.89 -3.82
N VAL A 94 -9.00 -11.18 -3.28
CA VAL A 94 -9.33 -10.92 -1.88
C VAL A 94 -8.35 -11.59 -0.91
N GLN A 95 -7.97 -12.85 -1.17
CA GLN A 95 -7.09 -13.59 -0.25
C GLN A 95 -5.67 -13.05 -0.29
N THR A 96 -5.15 -12.80 -1.48
CA THR A 96 -3.82 -12.19 -1.66
C THR A 96 -3.77 -10.79 -1.05
N ARG A 97 -4.86 -10.01 -1.14
CA ARG A 97 -4.96 -8.66 -0.57
C ARG A 97 -4.81 -8.68 0.95
N VAL A 98 -5.52 -9.57 1.64
CA VAL A 98 -5.40 -9.72 3.11
C VAL A 98 -3.96 -10.03 3.53
N LEU A 99 -3.31 -10.95 2.84
CA LEU A 99 -1.90 -11.29 3.11
C LEU A 99 -0.97 -10.09 2.87
N MET A 100 -1.25 -9.29 1.83
CA MET A 100 -0.45 -8.09 1.53
C MET A 100 -0.65 -6.97 2.55
N HIS A 101 -1.85 -6.85 3.14
CA HIS A 101 -2.11 -5.91 4.24
C HIS A 101 -1.31 -6.29 5.49
N GLU A 102 -1.30 -7.56 5.87
CA GLU A 102 -0.52 -8.05 7.00
C GLU A 102 0.98 -7.84 6.78
N GLU A 103 1.45 -8.11 5.56
CA GLU A 103 2.85 -7.88 5.19
C GLU A 103 3.22 -6.40 5.23
N LEU A 104 2.33 -5.51 4.71
CA LEU A 104 2.54 -4.07 4.81
C LEU A 104 2.64 -3.59 6.25
N LEU A 105 1.73 -4.03 7.14
CA LEU A 105 1.77 -3.67 8.55
C LEU A 105 3.06 -4.15 9.22
N ASN A 106 3.53 -5.34 8.89
CA ASN A 106 4.80 -5.88 9.37
C ASN A 106 6.01 -5.02 8.93
N LEU A 107 6.10 -4.71 7.64
CA LEU A 107 7.16 -3.86 7.10
C LEU A 107 7.13 -2.45 7.69
N TRP A 108 5.93 -1.86 7.79
CA TRP A 108 5.73 -0.53 8.37
C TRP A 108 6.12 -0.47 9.84
N SER A 109 5.80 -1.48 10.64
CA SER A 109 6.11 -1.52 12.08
C SER A 109 7.62 -1.37 12.35
N GLN A 110 8.45 -1.85 11.42
CA GLN A 110 9.91 -1.76 11.48
C GLN A 110 10.43 -0.41 10.94
N ALA A 111 9.81 0.11 9.87
CA ALA A 111 10.25 1.33 9.20
C ALA A 111 9.76 2.62 9.88
N LYS A 112 8.60 2.58 10.55
CA LYS A 112 7.96 3.72 11.25
C LYS A 112 7.81 4.97 10.36
N ALA A 113 7.60 4.79 9.06
CA ALA A 113 7.34 5.87 8.13
C ALA A 113 5.94 6.46 8.35
N SER A 114 5.78 7.76 8.08
CA SER A 114 4.44 8.34 7.93
C SER A 114 3.85 7.88 6.60
N VAL A 115 2.61 7.38 6.60
CA VAL A 115 1.97 6.83 5.41
C VAL A 115 0.74 7.65 5.04
N VAL A 116 0.63 8.03 3.77
CA VAL A 116 -0.61 8.49 3.14
C VAL A 116 -1.05 7.38 2.20
N PHE A 117 -2.20 6.81 2.49
CA PHE A 117 -2.75 5.65 1.80
C PHE A 117 -4.08 6.04 1.14
N VAL A 118 -4.15 5.94 -0.18
CA VAL A 118 -5.36 6.20 -0.96
C VAL A 118 -6.00 4.87 -1.33
N THR A 119 -7.26 4.72 -1.05
CA THR A 119 -8.05 3.52 -1.39
C THR A 119 -9.54 3.89 -1.53
N HIS A 120 -10.25 3.11 -2.31
CA HIS A 120 -11.71 3.11 -2.36
C HIS A 120 -12.34 1.99 -1.52
N ASP A 121 -11.53 1.16 -0.88
CA ASP A 121 -11.97 0.07 0.00
C ASP A 121 -11.99 0.54 1.46
N LEU A 122 -13.20 0.63 2.01
CA LEU A 122 -13.42 1.12 3.37
C LEU A 122 -12.81 0.20 4.44
N GLU A 123 -12.91 -1.12 4.25
CA GLU A 123 -12.34 -2.08 5.20
C GLU A 123 -10.82 -1.96 5.24
N GLU A 124 -10.20 -1.76 4.07
CA GLU A 124 -8.76 -1.52 3.95
C GLU A 124 -8.36 -0.24 4.69
N ALA A 125 -9.09 0.86 4.49
CA ALA A 125 -8.83 2.12 5.17
C ALA A 125 -8.88 1.98 6.69
N VAL A 126 -9.92 1.32 7.23
CA VAL A 126 -10.09 1.11 8.68
C VAL A 126 -9.06 0.14 9.25
N ALA A 127 -8.71 -0.92 8.51
CA ALA A 127 -7.74 -1.92 8.96
C ALA A 127 -6.32 -1.34 9.07
N LEU A 128 -5.93 -0.46 8.14
CA LEU A 128 -4.54 -0.02 8.01
C LEU A 128 -4.26 1.32 8.67
N ALA A 129 -5.20 2.28 8.64
CA ALA A 129 -4.93 3.67 9.02
C ALA A 129 -5.12 3.96 10.51
N ASP A 130 -4.49 5.04 10.99
CA ASP A 130 -4.77 5.63 12.30
C ASP A 130 -5.80 6.75 12.20
N LYS A 131 -5.99 7.32 10.99
CA LYS A 131 -7.04 8.29 10.65
C LYS A 131 -7.53 8.06 9.23
N VAL A 132 -8.83 8.10 9.04
CA VAL A 132 -9.48 8.04 7.72
C VAL A 132 -10.05 9.41 7.38
N TYR A 133 -9.72 9.91 6.20
CA TYR A 133 -10.26 11.14 5.62
C TYR A 133 -11.24 10.77 4.53
N VAL A 134 -12.51 11.14 4.68
CA VAL A 134 -13.53 10.96 3.64
C VAL A 134 -13.53 12.19 2.74
N LEU A 135 -13.48 11.95 1.43
CA LEU A 135 -13.50 13.01 0.42
C LEU A 135 -14.86 13.09 -0.26
N THR A 136 -15.24 14.31 -0.69
CA THR A 136 -16.46 14.53 -1.49
C THR A 136 -16.27 14.06 -2.93
N SER A 137 -17.39 13.76 -3.62
CA SER A 137 -17.40 13.25 -5.00
C SER A 137 -16.99 14.26 -6.08
N GLY A 138 -16.71 15.52 -5.71
CA GLY A 138 -16.17 16.53 -6.62
C GLY A 138 -16.92 17.88 -6.62
N PRO A 139 -16.20 19.02 -6.63
CA PRO A 139 -14.74 19.05 -6.47
C PRO A 139 -14.32 18.46 -5.14
N ALA A 140 -13.22 17.67 -5.14
CA ALA A 140 -12.81 16.92 -3.97
C ALA A 140 -12.37 17.83 -2.82
N THR A 141 -13.07 17.73 -1.70
CA THR A 141 -12.72 18.38 -0.43
C THR A 141 -12.81 17.34 0.69
N VAL A 142 -12.17 17.61 1.82
CA VAL A 142 -12.33 16.76 3.01
C VAL A 142 -13.73 16.97 3.58
N LYS A 143 -14.53 15.91 3.57
CA LYS A 143 -15.88 15.90 4.15
C LYS A 143 -15.84 15.67 5.65
N SER A 144 -15.10 14.65 6.06
CA SER A 144 -15.00 14.24 7.47
C SER A 144 -13.68 13.53 7.74
N VAL A 145 -13.32 13.45 9.04
CA VAL A 145 -12.11 12.80 9.52
C VAL A 145 -12.46 11.89 10.69
N TYR A 146 -12.06 10.64 10.60
CA TYR A 146 -12.33 9.62 11.61
C TYR A 146 -11.03 9.11 12.22
N PRO A 147 -10.78 9.31 13.52
CA PRO A 147 -9.71 8.62 14.22
C PRO A 147 -10.08 7.15 14.39
N ILE A 148 -9.15 6.26 14.08
CA ILE A 148 -9.33 4.81 14.22
C ILE A 148 -8.70 4.38 15.54
N GLY A 149 -9.55 4.20 16.56
CA GLY A 149 -9.14 3.86 17.93
C GLY A 149 -8.76 2.38 18.15
N ILE A 150 -8.73 1.57 17.09
CA ILE A 150 -8.39 0.15 17.18
C ILE A 150 -6.90 -0.01 17.48
N PRO A 151 -6.51 -0.72 18.56
CA PRO A 151 -5.12 -0.84 18.97
C PRO A 151 -4.27 -1.60 17.95
N ARG A 152 -2.97 -1.34 17.97
CA ARG A 152 -1.96 -2.12 17.23
C ARG A 152 -1.25 -3.09 18.17
N PRO A 153 -0.73 -4.27 17.72
CA PRO A 153 -0.77 -4.73 16.32
C PRO A 153 -2.16 -5.20 15.90
N ARG A 154 -2.52 -5.00 14.64
CA ARG A 154 -3.78 -5.45 14.05
C ARG A 154 -3.54 -6.69 13.20
N VAL A 155 -4.35 -7.72 13.41
CA VAL A 155 -4.39 -8.92 12.55
C VAL A 155 -5.53 -8.73 11.57
N VAL A 156 -5.20 -8.43 10.31
CA VAL A 156 -6.19 -8.00 9.30
C VAL A 156 -7.22 -9.09 9.01
N SER A 157 -6.81 -10.35 9.05
CA SER A 157 -7.70 -11.50 8.86
C SER A 157 -8.77 -11.64 9.95
N GLU A 158 -8.54 -11.13 11.15
CA GLU A 158 -9.41 -11.28 12.33
C GLU A 158 -10.17 -9.99 12.67
N ILE A 159 -9.53 -8.82 12.49
CA ILE A 159 -10.07 -7.52 12.93
C ILE A 159 -11.44 -7.19 12.36
N ARG A 160 -11.77 -7.72 11.15
CA ARG A 160 -13.06 -7.52 10.48
C ARG A 160 -14.27 -8.05 11.27
N TYR A 161 -14.04 -8.96 12.22
CA TYR A 161 -15.05 -9.52 13.09
C TYR A 161 -15.15 -8.79 14.44
N ASP A 162 -14.26 -7.83 14.66
CA ASP A 162 -14.24 -7.04 15.88
C ASP A 162 -15.37 -6.02 15.88
N LYS A 163 -16.03 -5.86 17.03
CA LYS A 163 -17.15 -4.94 17.16
C LYS A 163 -16.76 -3.50 16.85
N ASP A 164 -15.62 -3.05 17.36
CA ASP A 164 -15.14 -1.69 17.15
C ASP A 164 -14.84 -1.42 15.65
N PHE A 165 -14.35 -2.43 14.94
CA PHE A 165 -14.13 -2.35 13.48
C PHE A 165 -15.45 -2.25 12.72
N ILE A 166 -16.45 -3.06 13.09
CA ILE A 166 -17.77 -3.06 12.45
C ILE A 166 -18.48 -1.72 12.69
N ASP A 167 -18.44 -1.21 13.91
CA ASP A 167 -19.14 0.02 14.30
C ASP A 167 -18.53 1.25 13.61
N ILE A 168 -17.19 1.37 13.59
CA ILE A 168 -16.53 2.49 12.89
C ILE A 168 -16.70 2.39 11.37
N SER A 169 -16.62 1.19 10.80
CA SER A 169 -16.84 0.99 9.36
C SER A 169 -18.26 1.38 8.96
N ARG A 170 -19.26 1.04 9.76
CA ARG A 170 -20.66 1.45 9.54
C ARG A 170 -20.80 2.97 9.59
N THR A 171 -20.22 3.62 10.60
CA THR A 171 -20.26 5.07 10.75
C THR A 171 -19.68 5.79 9.53
N ILE A 172 -18.52 5.34 9.05
CA ILE A 172 -17.88 5.93 7.88
C ILE A 172 -18.69 5.65 6.60
N TRP A 173 -19.28 4.45 6.49
CA TRP A 173 -20.11 4.08 5.34
C TRP A 173 -21.36 4.95 5.24
N GLU A 174 -22.04 5.23 6.36
CA GLU A 174 -23.22 6.09 6.40
C GLU A 174 -22.90 7.50 5.86
N ASP A 175 -21.73 8.03 6.20
CA ASP A 175 -21.27 9.32 5.71
C ASP A 175 -20.84 9.27 4.23
N LEU A 176 -20.23 8.16 3.81
CA LEU A 176 -19.73 7.98 2.43
C LEU A 176 -20.87 7.69 1.43
N ARG A 177 -21.92 7.01 1.86
CA ARG A 177 -23.03 6.55 1.00
C ARG A 177 -23.61 7.66 0.13
N ASP A 178 -23.83 8.83 0.69
CA ASP A 178 -24.41 9.97 -0.02
C ASP A 178 -23.47 10.49 -1.12
N GLU A 179 -22.16 10.45 -0.88
CA GLU A 179 -21.16 10.86 -1.87
C GLU A 179 -21.04 9.84 -3.01
N VAL A 180 -21.12 8.54 -2.69
CA VAL A 180 -21.14 7.48 -3.71
C VAL A 180 -22.36 7.64 -4.63
N GLN A 181 -23.55 7.90 -4.07
CA GLN A 181 -24.76 8.12 -4.86
C GLN A 181 -24.66 9.38 -5.75
N ARG A 182 -24.14 10.48 -5.22
CA ARG A 182 -23.92 11.73 -5.99
C ARG A 182 -22.90 11.51 -7.11
N GLY A 183 -21.83 10.76 -6.83
CA GLY A 183 -20.81 10.42 -7.83
C GLY A 183 -21.39 9.60 -9.00
N ALA A 184 -22.23 8.61 -8.71
CA ALA A 184 -22.88 7.76 -9.72
C ALA A 184 -23.80 8.59 -10.65
N VAL A 185 -24.69 9.44 -10.08
CA VAL A 185 -25.61 10.31 -10.86
C VAL A 185 -24.82 11.27 -11.77
N ARG A 186 -23.70 11.80 -11.27
CA ARG A 186 -22.87 12.72 -12.06
C ARG A 186 -22.16 12.02 -13.22
N GLN A 187 -21.75 10.77 -13.03
CA GLN A 187 -21.08 9.99 -14.06
C GLN A 187 -22.06 9.62 -15.19
N GLU A 188 -23.30 9.28 -14.85
CA GLU A 188 -24.38 9.07 -15.82
C GLU A 188 -24.70 10.33 -16.64
N ALA A 189 -24.70 11.49 -16.01
CA ALA A 189 -24.97 12.76 -16.68
C ALA A 189 -23.83 13.23 -17.61
N LEU A 190 -22.61 12.70 -17.47
CA LEU A 190 -21.48 13.00 -18.35
C LEU A 190 -21.40 12.08 -19.58
N VAL A 191 -22.12 10.96 -19.55
CA VAL A 191 -22.15 9.94 -20.65
C VAL A 191 -23.37 10.10 -21.54
N ALA A 192 -24.39 10.86 -21.09
CA ALA A 192 -25.61 11.20 -21.84
C ALA A 192 -25.43 12.51 -22.62
#